data_ae1b110ca024429255f17b89db49465b
#
_entry.id   ae1b110ca024429255f17b89db49465b
#
_cell.length_a   1.000
_cell.length_b   1.000
_cell.length_c   1.000
_cell.angle_alpha   90.00
_cell.angle_beta   90.00
_cell.angle_gamma   90.00
#
_symmetry.space_group_name_H-M   'P 1'
#
loop_
_entity.id
_entity.type
_entity.pdbx_description
1 polymer ?
#
loop_
_entity_poly.entity_id
_entity_poly.type
_entity_poly.pdbx_seq_one_letter_code
_entity_poly.pdbx_strand_id
1 'polypeptide(L)'
;MLNNWKEIRLFVITICALSLFVFLGFNRHSKTGYFNYRSQLWADKAGYYVYLPATFIYGYDTSGWPDSLDIKTGDGFHIDKASDKIITKYSCGVAILQLPFFLGAYLLSVRNENSGDGFNPIFHKAIDVAGAFYLTLGLLLIGLILIRKFNNTIALIVTLTLVGCTNLYYYGIDETGMSHIYSFALFAS
;
A
#
# COMPACT_ATOMS: atom_id res chain seq x y z
N MET A 1 -3.70 -37.44 -0.63
CA MET A 1 -5.01 -36.74 -0.65
C MET A 1 -5.21 -35.76 0.52
N LEU A 2 -4.79 -36.07 1.75
CA LEU A 2 -4.96 -35.16 2.90
C LEU A 2 -4.16 -33.85 2.83
N ASN A 3 -3.07 -33.79 2.08
CA ASN A 3 -2.27 -32.56 1.90
C ASN A 3 -3.02 -31.49 1.09
N ASN A 4 -3.72 -31.86 0.02
CA ASN A 4 -4.43 -30.91 -0.84
C ASN A 4 -5.53 -30.12 -0.11
N TRP A 5 -6.24 -30.73 0.83
CA TRP A 5 -7.30 -30.04 1.58
C TRP A 5 -6.77 -28.99 2.55
N LYS A 6 -5.60 -29.20 3.16
CA LYS A 6 -4.97 -28.20 4.02
C LYS A 6 -4.50 -26.98 3.22
N GLU A 7 -3.88 -27.24 2.07
CA GLU A 7 -3.41 -26.19 1.16
C GLU A 7 -4.58 -25.39 0.57
N ILE A 8 -5.65 -26.05 0.15
CA ILE A 8 -6.88 -25.40 -0.34
C ILE A 8 -7.50 -24.52 0.76
N ARG A 9 -7.60 -25.01 2.00
CA ARG A 9 -8.14 -24.22 3.13
C ARG A 9 -7.27 -22.99 3.40
N LEU A 10 -5.96 -23.13 3.43
CA LEU A 10 -5.05 -22.02 3.65
C LEU A 10 -5.19 -20.97 2.53
N PHE A 11 -5.24 -21.40 1.29
CA PHE A 11 -5.45 -20.54 0.14
C PHE A 11 -6.78 -19.78 0.25
N VAL A 12 -7.87 -20.46 0.53
CA VAL A 12 -9.20 -19.84 0.70
C VAL A 12 -9.20 -18.82 1.84
N ILE A 13 -8.63 -19.15 3.00
CA ILE A 13 -8.53 -18.22 4.14
C ILE A 13 -7.72 -16.99 3.75
N THR A 14 -6.60 -17.16 3.05
CA THR A 14 -5.74 -16.06 2.62
C THR A 14 -6.48 -15.13 1.63
N ILE A 15 -7.18 -15.69 0.65
CA ILE A 15 -7.97 -14.90 -0.30
C ILE A 15 -9.13 -14.18 0.40
N CYS A 16 -9.83 -14.84 1.32
CA CYS A 16 -10.89 -14.20 2.11
C CYS A 16 -10.35 -13.04 2.98
N ALA A 17 -9.20 -13.23 3.62
CA ALA A 17 -8.55 -12.18 4.41
C ALA A 17 -8.12 -10.99 3.53
N LEU A 18 -7.48 -11.25 2.40
CA LEU A 18 -7.10 -10.21 1.44
C LEU A 18 -8.33 -9.43 0.93
N SER A 19 -9.38 -10.14 0.52
CA SER A 19 -10.62 -9.53 0.04
C SER A 19 -11.28 -8.66 1.12
N LEU A 20 -11.29 -9.14 2.38
CA LEU A 20 -11.81 -8.39 3.52
C LEU A 20 -10.99 -7.10 3.74
N PHE A 21 -9.67 -7.16 3.76
CA PHE A 21 -8.82 -6.00 3.98
C PHE A 21 -8.92 -4.98 2.83
N VAL A 22 -8.97 -5.43 1.58
CA VAL A 22 -9.24 -4.55 0.43
C VAL A 22 -10.60 -3.87 0.56
N PHE A 23 -11.64 -4.63 0.92
CA PHE A 23 -12.98 -4.07 1.15
C PHE A 23 -12.98 -3.03 2.27
N LEU A 24 -12.31 -3.31 3.40
CA LEU A 24 -12.24 -2.39 4.53
C LEU A 24 -11.50 -1.10 4.15
N GLY A 25 -10.37 -1.19 3.45
CA GLY A 25 -9.62 -0.02 2.95
C GLY A 25 -10.45 0.82 2.00
N PHE A 26 -11.08 0.20 1.01
CA PHE A 26 -11.97 0.92 0.08
C PHE A 26 -13.18 1.57 0.77
N ASN A 27 -13.84 0.85 1.69
CA ASN A 27 -14.94 1.40 2.48
C ASN A 27 -14.49 2.57 3.36
N ARG A 28 -13.30 2.49 3.94
CA ARG A 28 -12.71 3.56 4.75
C ARG A 28 -12.49 4.82 3.90
N HIS A 29 -11.75 4.69 2.80
CA HIS A 29 -11.32 5.82 1.98
C HIS A 29 -12.42 6.38 1.07
N SER A 30 -13.44 5.59 0.71
CA SER A 30 -14.62 6.10 -0.01
C SER A 30 -15.40 7.17 0.75
N LYS A 31 -15.25 7.21 2.08
CA LYS A 31 -15.93 8.17 2.96
C LYS A 31 -15.12 9.43 3.21
N THR A 32 -13.82 9.42 2.94
CA THR A 32 -12.89 10.51 3.31
C THR A 32 -12.44 11.35 2.13
N GLY A 33 -12.61 10.88 0.89
CA GLY A 33 -12.08 11.52 -0.32
C GLY A 33 -10.57 11.28 -0.50
N TYR A 34 -10.02 11.83 -1.62
CA TYR A 34 -8.66 11.48 -2.06
C TYR A 34 -7.59 12.54 -1.76
N PHE A 35 -7.96 13.81 -1.63
CA PHE A 35 -6.98 14.91 -1.54
C PHE A 35 -7.03 15.58 -0.17
N ASN A 36 -6.71 14.83 0.87
CA ASN A 36 -6.66 15.31 2.24
C ASN A 36 -5.79 14.40 3.11
N TYR A 37 -5.55 14.81 4.36
CA TYR A 37 -4.67 14.11 5.30
C TYR A 37 -5.04 12.63 5.60
N ARG A 38 -6.29 12.24 5.30
CA ARG A 38 -6.78 10.85 5.48
C ARG A 38 -6.57 9.99 4.24
N SER A 39 -6.09 10.55 3.14
CA SER A 39 -5.92 9.79 1.90
C SER A 39 -4.62 8.97 1.92
N GLN A 40 -4.56 7.98 1.03
CA GLN A 40 -3.43 7.06 0.89
C GLN A 40 -2.14 7.72 0.39
N LEU A 41 -2.27 8.87 -0.29
CA LEU A 41 -1.16 9.59 -0.93
C LEU A 41 -1.09 11.04 -0.43
N TRP A 42 -1.05 11.23 0.89
CA TRP A 42 -0.95 12.54 1.50
C TRP A 42 0.25 12.61 2.46
N ALA A 43 0.94 13.74 2.48
CA ALA A 43 2.09 14.02 3.32
C ALA A 43 3.16 12.91 3.24
N ASP A 44 3.52 12.29 4.35
CA ASP A 44 4.56 11.25 4.41
C ASP A 44 4.34 10.12 3.40
N LYS A 45 3.08 9.72 3.19
CA LYS A 45 2.70 8.67 2.22
C LYS A 45 3.02 9.08 0.78
N ALA A 46 2.76 10.34 0.42
CA ALA A 46 3.14 10.89 -0.88
C ALA A 46 4.67 10.97 -1.04
N GLY A 47 5.39 11.28 0.04
CA GLY A 47 6.85 11.32 0.03
C GLY A 47 7.52 9.98 -0.18
N TYR A 48 6.92 8.88 0.29
CA TYR A 48 7.35 7.51 -0.08
C TYR A 48 7.01 7.15 -1.52
N TYR A 49 5.85 7.58 -1.99
CA TYR A 49 5.28 7.20 -3.27
C TYR A 49 5.86 7.95 -4.47
N VAL A 50 6.36 9.19 -4.28
CA VAL A 50 6.74 10.12 -5.35
C VAL A 50 7.72 9.54 -6.38
N TYR A 51 8.56 8.60 -5.98
CA TYR A 51 9.51 7.93 -6.88
C TYR A 51 8.83 7.21 -8.06
N LEU A 52 7.59 6.74 -7.88
CA LEU A 52 6.86 6.01 -8.92
C LEU A 52 6.39 6.92 -10.06
N PRO A 53 5.62 7.99 -9.82
CA PRO A 53 5.29 8.93 -10.88
C PRO A 53 6.53 9.64 -11.42
N ALA A 54 7.54 9.95 -10.60
CA ALA A 54 8.79 10.54 -11.06
C ALA A 54 9.49 9.64 -12.09
N THR A 55 9.52 8.33 -11.88
CA THR A 55 10.19 7.39 -12.78
C THR A 55 9.36 7.08 -14.03
N PHE A 56 8.07 6.81 -13.88
CA PHE A 56 7.25 6.21 -14.92
C PHE A 56 6.38 7.20 -15.70
N ILE A 57 6.13 8.39 -15.16
CA ILE A 57 5.28 9.40 -15.80
C ILE A 57 6.12 10.60 -16.25
N TYR A 58 6.98 11.11 -15.39
CA TYR A 58 7.67 12.38 -15.61
C TYR A 58 9.14 12.23 -16.01
N GLY A 59 9.74 11.03 -15.91
CA GLY A 59 11.14 10.81 -16.27
C GLY A 59 12.12 11.66 -15.45
N TYR A 60 11.74 12.07 -14.23
CA TYR A 60 12.45 13.03 -13.38
C TYR A 60 12.54 14.47 -13.94
N ASP A 61 11.84 14.79 -15.02
CA ASP A 61 11.73 16.17 -15.52
C ASP A 61 10.73 16.96 -14.66
N THR A 62 11.23 17.96 -13.94
CA THR A 62 10.39 18.76 -13.03
C THR A 62 9.49 19.76 -13.76
N SER A 63 9.79 20.08 -15.03
CA SER A 63 8.97 21.00 -15.83
C SER A 63 7.58 20.46 -16.16
N GLY A 64 7.45 19.13 -16.29
CA GLY A 64 6.20 18.44 -16.60
C GLY A 64 5.24 18.29 -15.42
N TRP A 65 5.68 18.61 -14.19
CA TRP A 65 4.85 18.41 -13.00
C TRP A 65 3.80 19.53 -12.84
N PRO A 66 2.54 19.20 -12.48
CA PRO A 66 1.50 20.18 -12.22
C PRO A 66 1.85 21.10 -11.05
N ASP A 67 1.61 22.41 -11.19
CA ASP A 67 1.84 23.38 -10.11
C ASP A 67 0.92 23.19 -8.91
N SER A 68 -0.24 22.53 -9.10
CA SER A 68 -1.24 22.28 -8.07
C SER A 68 -1.06 20.96 -7.33
N LEU A 69 0.11 20.32 -7.44
CA LEU A 69 0.31 18.98 -6.88
C LEU A 69 0.27 18.96 -5.35
N ASP A 70 0.75 20.02 -4.70
CA ASP A 70 0.70 20.18 -3.24
C ASP A 70 -0.72 20.09 -2.68
N ILE A 71 -1.72 20.56 -3.45
CA ILE A 71 -3.15 20.44 -3.07
C ILE A 71 -3.60 18.97 -3.04
N LYS A 72 -2.96 18.10 -3.82
CA LYS A 72 -3.29 16.68 -3.90
C LYS A 72 -2.50 15.81 -2.93
N THR A 73 -1.30 16.25 -2.55
CA THR A 73 -0.33 15.41 -1.83
C THR A 73 0.09 15.96 -0.46
N GLY A 74 -0.24 17.23 -0.16
CA GLY A 74 0.32 17.91 1.01
C GLY A 74 1.85 18.01 0.95
N ASP A 75 2.51 18.24 2.09
CA ASP A 75 3.95 18.52 2.19
C ASP A 75 4.82 17.25 2.23
N GLY A 76 4.49 16.20 1.48
CA GLY A 76 5.22 14.94 1.46
C GLY A 76 6.57 14.99 0.74
N PHE A 77 6.68 15.85 -0.25
CA PHE A 77 7.87 16.12 -1.05
C PHE A 77 7.78 17.51 -1.65
N HIS A 78 8.89 18.01 -2.16
CA HIS A 78 8.99 19.31 -2.81
C HIS A 78 9.59 19.19 -4.20
N ILE A 79 9.02 19.92 -5.18
CA ILE A 79 9.54 20.00 -6.55
C ILE A 79 10.21 21.36 -6.72
N ASP A 80 11.52 21.36 -6.82
CA ASP A 80 12.32 22.55 -7.09
C ASP A 80 12.60 22.64 -8.58
N LYS A 81 11.74 23.38 -9.29
CA LYS A 81 11.88 23.60 -10.74
C LYS A 81 13.13 24.40 -11.12
N ALA A 82 13.67 25.21 -10.18
CA ALA A 82 14.85 26.02 -10.45
C ALA A 82 16.14 25.17 -10.51
N SER A 83 16.21 24.15 -9.67
CA SER A 83 17.36 23.21 -9.63
C SER A 83 17.09 21.88 -10.33
N ASP A 84 15.91 21.70 -10.92
CA ASP A 84 15.43 20.46 -11.55
C ASP A 84 15.56 19.26 -10.60
N LYS A 85 15.02 19.41 -9.37
CA LYS A 85 15.11 18.38 -8.33
C LYS A 85 13.78 18.08 -7.67
N ILE A 86 13.57 16.80 -7.38
CA ILE A 86 12.50 16.31 -6.50
C ILE A 86 13.13 16.00 -5.16
N ILE A 87 12.69 16.70 -4.12
CA ILE A 87 13.25 16.60 -2.77
C ILE A 87 12.24 15.89 -1.87
N THR A 88 12.63 14.75 -1.33
CA THR A 88 11.87 14.02 -0.30
C THR A 88 12.81 13.51 0.79
N LYS A 89 12.32 13.46 2.02
CA LYS A 89 13.06 12.90 3.17
C LYS A 89 12.95 11.39 3.29
N TYR A 90 12.12 10.75 2.44
CA TYR A 90 11.80 9.34 2.53
C TYR A 90 12.66 8.52 1.55
N SER A 91 12.98 7.28 1.95
CA SER A 91 13.68 6.33 1.08
C SER A 91 12.74 5.70 0.05
N CYS A 92 13.30 5.22 -1.08
CA CYS A 92 12.54 4.59 -2.17
C CYS A 92 12.05 3.16 -1.85
N GLY A 93 12.41 2.58 -0.70
CA GLY A 93 12.08 1.18 -0.39
C GLY A 93 10.58 0.87 -0.43
N VAL A 94 9.75 1.77 0.10
CA VAL A 94 8.29 1.63 0.04
C VAL A 94 7.78 1.72 -1.41
N ALA A 95 8.31 2.64 -2.21
CA ALA A 95 7.97 2.76 -3.62
C ALA A 95 8.26 1.45 -4.39
N ILE A 96 9.40 0.80 -4.12
CA ILE A 96 9.74 -0.49 -4.75
C ILE A 96 8.67 -1.56 -4.42
N LEU A 97 8.20 -1.61 -3.17
CA LEU A 97 7.16 -2.56 -2.76
C LEU A 97 5.78 -2.19 -3.33
N GLN A 98 5.51 -0.91 -3.53
CA GLN A 98 4.28 -0.42 -4.17
C GLN A 98 4.29 -0.55 -5.69
N LEU A 99 5.45 -0.72 -6.32
CA LEU A 99 5.63 -0.72 -7.77
C LEU A 99 4.67 -1.66 -8.55
N PRO A 100 4.45 -2.93 -8.17
CA PRO A 100 3.55 -3.80 -8.92
C PRO A 100 2.12 -3.26 -9.00
N PHE A 101 1.64 -2.67 -7.90
CA PHE A 101 0.30 -2.10 -7.79
C PHE A 101 0.18 -0.79 -8.57
N PHE A 102 1.23 0.05 -8.49
CA PHE A 102 1.33 1.27 -9.31
C PHE A 102 1.28 0.95 -10.80
N LEU A 103 2.07 -0.01 -11.28
CA LEU A 103 2.09 -0.41 -12.69
C LEU A 103 0.72 -0.91 -13.15
N GLY A 104 0.02 -1.68 -12.32
CA GLY A 104 -1.36 -2.09 -12.59
C GLY A 104 -2.31 -0.90 -12.76
N ALA A 105 -2.26 0.07 -11.84
CA ALA A 105 -3.05 1.31 -11.93
C ALA A 105 -2.66 2.15 -13.15
N TYR A 106 -1.36 2.26 -13.43
CA TYR A 106 -0.84 3.00 -14.59
C TYR A 106 -1.36 2.43 -15.92
N LEU A 107 -1.28 1.12 -16.10
CA LEU A 107 -1.80 0.45 -17.31
C LEU A 107 -3.32 0.65 -17.47
N LEU A 108 -4.08 0.58 -16.37
CA LEU A 108 -5.51 0.84 -16.39
C LEU A 108 -5.84 2.31 -16.67
N SER A 109 -5.03 3.24 -16.17
CA SER A 109 -5.17 4.68 -16.41
C SER A 109 -4.94 5.03 -17.87
N VAL A 110 -3.87 4.52 -18.48
CA VAL A 110 -3.55 4.73 -19.89
C VAL A 110 -4.65 4.16 -20.79
N ARG A 111 -5.16 2.96 -20.48
CA ARG A 111 -6.23 2.32 -21.27
C ARG A 111 -7.53 3.10 -21.27
N ASN A 112 -7.82 3.82 -20.20
CA ASN A 112 -9.05 4.61 -20.05
C ASN A 112 -8.91 6.06 -20.51
N GLU A 113 -7.85 6.40 -21.26
CA GLU A 113 -7.51 7.77 -21.72
C GLU A 113 -7.39 8.81 -20.57
N ASN A 114 -7.34 8.34 -19.34
CA ASN A 114 -7.09 9.12 -18.14
C ASN A 114 -5.61 9.04 -17.78
N SER A 115 -4.73 9.49 -18.68
CA SER A 115 -3.30 9.66 -18.38
C SER A 115 -3.15 10.74 -17.30
N GLY A 116 -3.34 10.35 -16.07
CA GLY A 116 -3.29 11.24 -14.93
C GLY A 116 -1.86 11.48 -14.46
N ASP A 117 -1.75 12.45 -13.57
CA ASP A 117 -0.51 12.87 -12.90
C ASP A 117 0.08 11.83 -11.91
N GLY A 118 -0.42 10.60 -11.88
CA GLY A 118 0.00 9.56 -10.93
C GLY A 118 -0.66 9.66 -9.56
N PHE A 119 -1.55 10.63 -9.33
CA PHE A 119 -2.26 10.87 -8.06
C PHE A 119 -3.79 10.81 -8.20
N ASN A 120 -4.30 10.26 -9.30
CA ASN A 120 -5.72 10.05 -9.51
C ASN A 120 -6.30 8.98 -8.59
N PRO A 121 -7.64 8.90 -8.41
CA PRO A 121 -8.28 7.91 -7.54
C PRO A 121 -7.89 6.46 -7.79
N ILE A 122 -7.51 6.09 -9.02
CA ILE A 122 -7.07 4.73 -9.34
C ILE A 122 -5.75 4.37 -8.64
N PHE A 123 -4.83 5.33 -8.54
CA PHE A 123 -3.56 5.14 -7.84
C PHE A 123 -3.76 5.04 -6.32
N HIS A 124 -4.65 5.84 -5.74
CA HIS A 124 -5.04 5.71 -4.33
C HIS A 124 -5.59 4.32 -4.01
N LYS A 125 -6.50 3.80 -4.84
CA LYS A 125 -7.03 2.44 -4.71
C LYS A 125 -5.95 1.36 -4.85
N ALA A 126 -4.97 1.57 -5.73
CA ALA A 126 -3.86 0.64 -5.88
C ALA A 126 -3.00 0.57 -4.61
N ILE A 127 -2.81 1.68 -3.91
CA ILE A 127 -2.10 1.71 -2.62
C ILE A 127 -2.91 1.01 -1.51
N ASP A 128 -4.24 1.11 -1.51
CA ASP A 128 -5.08 0.30 -0.60
C ASP A 128 -4.90 -1.20 -0.86
N VAL A 129 -4.87 -1.60 -2.12
CA VAL A 129 -4.62 -3.01 -2.48
C VAL A 129 -3.22 -3.44 -2.05
N ALA A 130 -2.21 -2.58 -2.22
CA ALA A 130 -0.85 -2.85 -1.76
C ALA A 130 -0.80 -3.05 -0.25
N GLY A 131 -1.38 -2.14 0.54
CA GLY A 131 -1.45 -2.23 1.99
C GLY A 131 -2.13 -3.52 2.46
N ALA A 132 -3.29 -3.85 1.89
CA ALA A 132 -4.02 -5.08 2.19
C ALA A 132 -3.22 -6.34 1.83
N PHE A 133 -2.51 -6.32 0.70
CA PHE A 133 -1.65 -7.42 0.26
C PHE A 133 -0.51 -7.66 1.26
N TYR A 134 0.25 -6.61 1.63
CA TYR A 134 1.36 -6.75 2.57
C TYR A 134 0.90 -7.07 3.98
N LEU A 135 -0.24 -6.55 4.43
CA LEU A 135 -0.86 -6.97 5.69
C LEU A 135 -1.15 -8.48 5.68
N THR A 136 -1.83 -8.95 4.63
CA THR A 136 -2.19 -10.37 4.50
C THR A 136 -0.95 -11.25 4.42
N LEU A 137 0.05 -10.85 3.63
CA LEU A 137 1.31 -11.57 3.47
C LEU A 137 2.04 -11.73 4.82
N GLY A 138 2.21 -10.63 5.56
CA GLY A 138 2.89 -10.66 6.85
C GLY A 138 2.15 -11.53 7.88
N LEU A 139 0.83 -11.42 7.95
CA LEU A 139 0.01 -12.27 8.83
C LEU A 139 0.09 -13.75 8.45
N LEU A 140 0.09 -14.07 7.14
CA LEU A 140 0.26 -15.43 6.65
C LEU A 140 1.62 -15.99 7.06
N LEU A 141 2.70 -15.25 6.86
CA LEU A 141 4.06 -15.68 7.20
C LEU A 141 4.22 -15.93 8.71
N ILE A 142 3.77 -14.98 9.54
CA ILE A 142 3.77 -15.16 11.00
C ILE A 142 2.91 -16.35 11.41
N GLY A 143 1.69 -16.48 10.85
CA GLY A 143 0.81 -17.60 11.12
C GLY A 143 1.45 -18.94 10.80
N LEU A 144 2.14 -19.07 9.66
CA LEU A 144 2.87 -20.28 9.28
C LEU A 144 4.02 -20.62 10.26
N ILE A 145 4.78 -19.61 10.71
CA ILE A 145 5.83 -19.80 11.71
C ILE A 145 5.23 -20.29 13.04
N LEU A 146 4.13 -19.68 13.47
CA LEU A 146 3.47 -20.02 14.74
C LEU A 146 2.86 -21.43 14.71
N ILE A 147 2.27 -21.85 13.60
CA ILE A 147 1.74 -23.21 13.44
C ILE A 147 2.86 -24.25 13.52
N ARG A 148 4.04 -23.95 12.98
CA ARG A 148 5.21 -24.85 13.04
C ARG A 148 5.81 -24.97 14.45
N LYS A 149 5.78 -23.89 15.23
CA LYS A 149 6.40 -23.84 16.57
C LYS A 149 5.45 -24.19 17.70
N PHE A 150 4.17 -23.96 17.51
CA PHE A 150 3.12 -24.13 18.52
C PHE A 150 1.96 -24.99 17.97
N ASN A 151 0.74 -24.50 18.04
CA ASN A 151 -0.44 -25.15 17.51
C ASN A 151 -1.37 -24.13 16.81
N ASN A 152 -2.38 -24.64 16.12
CA ASN A 152 -3.29 -23.81 15.34
C ASN A 152 -4.05 -22.78 16.19
N THR A 153 -4.40 -23.13 17.44
CA THR A 153 -5.14 -22.23 18.34
C THR A 153 -4.28 -21.05 18.76
N ILE A 154 -3.03 -21.28 19.14
CA ILE A 154 -2.08 -20.21 19.48
C ILE A 154 -1.82 -19.33 18.27
N ALA A 155 -1.57 -19.94 17.10
CA ALA A 155 -1.36 -19.18 15.86
C ALA A 155 -2.55 -18.27 15.53
N LEU A 156 -3.76 -18.78 15.64
CA LEU A 156 -4.98 -17.99 15.41
C LEU A 156 -5.12 -16.85 16.41
N ILE A 157 -4.98 -17.11 17.72
CA ILE A 157 -5.10 -16.10 18.78
C ILE A 157 -4.08 -14.98 18.55
N VAL A 158 -2.79 -15.33 18.33
CA VAL A 158 -1.72 -14.35 18.13
C VAL A 158 -1.97 -13.52 16.88
N THR A 159 -2.35 -14.14 15.76
CA THR A 159 -2.62 -13.44 14.51
C THR A 159 -3.80 -12.47 14.66
N LEU A 160 -4.89 -12.88 15.30
CA LEU A 160 -6.03 -12.00 15.58
C LEU A 160 -5.66 -10.85 16.53
N THR A 161 -4.85 -11.14 17.55
CA THR A 161 -4.36 -10.11 18.49
C THR A 161 -3.46 -9.09 17.78
N LEU A 162 -2.58 -9.53 16.88
CA LEU A 162 -1.75 -8.62 16.08
C LEU A 162 -2.60 -7.64 15.28
N VAL A 163 -3.65 -8.10 14.64
CA VAL A 163 -4.54 -7.22 13.85
C VAL A 163 -5.41 -6.34 14.75
N GLY A 164 -6.06 -6.91 15.76
CA GLY A 164 -7.10 -6.23 16.53
C GLY A 164 -6.60 -5.41 17.72
N CYS A 165 -5.42 -5.76 18.28
CA CYS A 165 -4.90 -5.15 19.51
C CYS A 165 -3.58 -4.36 19.30
N THR A 166 -3.13 -4.19 18.07
CA THR A 166 -1.96 -3.36 17.75
C THR A 166 -2.30 -2.33 16.68
N ASN A 167 -1.35 -1.45 16.37
CA ASN A 167 -1.49 -0.46 15.29
C ASN A 167 -1.51 -1.08 13.89
N LEU A 168 -1.44 -2.40 13.77
CA LEU A 168 -1.34 -3.10 12.50
C LEU A 168 -2.59 -2.90 11.64
N TYR A 169 -3.79 -2.94 12.26
CA TYR A 169 -5.04 -2.61 11.59
C TYR A 169 -5.02 -1.19 11.02
N TYR A 170 -4.62 -0.22 11.84
CA TYR A 170 -4.54 1.19 11.45
C TYR A 170 -3.63 1.39 10.23
N TYR A 171 -2.40 0.87 10.26
CA TYR A 171 -1.48 0.99 9.14
C TYR A 171 -1.85 0.14 7.92
N GLY A 172 -2.59 -0.93 8.10
CA GLY A 172 -3.02 -1.80 7.00
C GLY A 172 -4.30 -1.33 6.30
N ILE A 173 -5.12 -0.50 6.97
CA ILE A 173 -6.45 -0.11 6.48
C ILE A 173 -6.61 1.41 6.37
N ASP A 174 -6.21 2.18 7.39
CA ASP A 174 -6.37 3.64 7.39
C ASP A 174 -5.16 4.37 6.79
N GLU A 175 -3.94 3.82 6.92
CA GLU A 175 -2.68 4.48 6.54
C GLU A 175 -1.85 3.59 5.60
N THR A 176 -2.50 3.02 4.59
CA THR A 176 -1.95 2.01 3.67
C THR A 176 -0.70 2.46 2.89
N GLY A 177 -0.49 3.76 2.72
CA GLY A 177 0.71 4.34 2.09
C GLY A 177 1.93 4.43 2.99
N MET A 178 1.79 4.21 4.32
CA MET A 178 2.88 4.33 5.29
C MET A 178 3.81 3.11 5.29
N SER A 179 5.09 3.33 5.60
CA SER A 179 6.13 2.28 5.60
C SER A 179 5.89 1.11 6.57
N HIS A 180 5.08 1.30 7.60
CA HIS A 180 4.87 0.34 8.69
C HIS A 180 4.35 -1.02 8.22
N ILE A 181 3.36 -1.03 7.32
CA ILE A 181 2.77 -2.27 6.84
C ILE A 181 3.73 -3.05 5.94
N TYR A 182 4.52 -2.36 5.11
CA TYR A 182 5.54 -2.95 4.26
C TYR A 182 6.68 -3.54 5.09
N SER A 183 7.14 -2.79 6.10
CA SER A 183 8.17 -3.25 7.04
C SER A 183 7.69 -4.47 7.82
N PHE A 184 6.42 -4.50 8.29
CA PHE A 184 5.84 -5.66 8.97
C PHE A 184 5.94 -6.93 8.11
N ALA A 185 5.57 -6.85 6.83
CA ALA A 185 5.65 -7.99 5.91
C ALA A 185 7.10 -8.46 5.69
N LEU A 186 8.04 -7.52 5.54
CA LEU A 186 9.46 -7.85 5.37
C LEU A 186 10.08 -8.47 6.62
N PHE A 187 9.74 -7.99 7.82
CA PHE A 187 10.24 -8.59 9.07
C PHE A 187 9.61 -9.96 9.37
N ALA A 188 8.44 -10.25 8.79
CA ALA A 188 7.79 -11.57 8.90
C ALA A 188 8.38 -12.62 7.93
N SER A 189 9.17 -12.20 6.92
CA SER A 189 9.75 -13.09 5.90
C SER A 189 11.09 -13.65 6.36
#